data_0329e947037c429710cc80c31add39b5
#
_entry.id   0329e947037c429710cc80c31add39b5
#
_cell.length_a   1.000
_cell.length_b   1.000
_cell.length_c   1.000
_cell.angle_alpha   90.00
_cell.angle_beta   90.00
_cell.angle_gamma   90.00
#
_symmetry.space_group_name_H-M   'P 1'
#
loop_
_entity.id
_entity.type
_entity.pdbx_description
1 polymer ?
#
loop_
_entity_poly.entity_id
_entity_poly.type
_entity_poly.pdbx_seq_one_letter_code
_entity_poly.pdbx_strand_id
1 'polypeptide(L)'
;VCQGRSEVIGCVERAEVPNIIKRWFKVATIVLSVKCSIEYEGRASSKASSAWRLIIIKEDGTLLIHGPEGRNPINWQPKAYVTTRVEGGNVIIEALRRHPREVLRINVESDADVIIIRLGHGRFLLHGTEKEIVDYIARNPHVVESGAQLVSREVSTPYGRVDVVLRSSSGDLILVEVKRSTADVDAVYQLSRYVKYYESLGVKVRGVLAAPALSPTAEKALAKLGLRYVKVTPPK
;
A
#
# COMPACT_ATOMS: atom_id res chain seq x y z
N VAL A 1 3.98 34.50 0.69
CA VAL A 1 3.11 34.41 1.86
C VAL A 1 2.10 33.32 1.59
N CYS A 2 2.21 32.17 2.28
CA CYS A 2 1.26 31.05 2.18
C CYS A 2 -0.04 31.42 2.93
N GLN A 3 -0.93 32.19 2.29
CA GLN A 3 -2.19 32.57 2.92
C GLN A 3 -3.12 31.36 3.11
N GLY A 4 -3.39 30.99 4.38
CA GLY A 4 -4.53 30.18 4.78
C GLY A 4 -4.38 28.66 4.75
N ARG A 5 -3.23 28.08 4.33
CA ARG A 5 -3.06 26.62 4.22
C ARG A 5 -2.20 25.98 5.31
N SER A 6 -1.32 26.72 5.92
CA SER A 6 -0.47 26.23 7.02
C SER A 6 -0.31 27.31 8.08
N GLU A 7 -0.28 26.89 9.33
CA GLU A 7 0.05 27.70 10.48
C GLU A 7 1.27 27.07 11.11
N VAL A 8 2.39 27.81 11.13
CA VAL A 8 3.59 27.40 11.87
C VAL A 8 3.44 27.97 13.27
N ILE A 9 3.16 27.10 14.23
CA ILE A 9 3.03 27.51 15.64
C ILE A 9 4.43 27.72 16.24
N GLY A 10 5.45 27.01 15.74
CA GLY A 10 6.81 27.05 16.24
C GLY A 10 7.02 26.15 17.44
N CYS A 11 8.01 26.49 18.26
CA CYS A 11 8.31 25.76 19.48
C CYS A 11 7.23 26.03 20.54
N VAL A 12 6.65 24.96 21.08
CA VAL A 12 5.62 25.01 22.13
C VAL A 12 6.06 24.18 23.32
N GLU A 13 5.69 24.63 24.50
CA GLU A 13 5.92 23.84 25.71
C GLU A 13 5.20 22.48 25.62
N ARG A 14 5.84 21.45 26.12
CA ARG A 14 5.29 20.09 26.16
C ARG A 14 3.85 20.04 26.70
N ALA A 15 3.54 20.86 27.70
CA ALA A 15 2.22 20.94 28.35
C ALA A 15 1.11 21.44 27.40
N GLU A 16 1.45 22.16 26.33
CA GLU A 16 0.49 22.69 25.35
C GLU A 16 0.17 21.69 24.23
N VAL A 17 0.96 20.64 24.02
CA VAL A 17 0.73 19.61 22.99
C VAL A 17 -0.69 19.01 23.06
N PRO A 18 -1.26 18.70 24.24
CA PRO A 18 -2.65 18.21 24.34
C PRO A 18 -3.68 19.19 23.79
N ASN A 19 -3.54 20.48 24.09
CA ASN A 19 -4.47 21.52 23.63
C ASN A 19 -4.42 21.66 22.10
N ILE A 20 -3.22 21.59 21.52
CA ILE A 20 -3.03 21.63 20.07
C ILE A 20 -3.67 20.43 19.39
N ILE A 21 -3.42 19.21 19.88
CA ILE A 21 -4.02 17.98 19.32
C ILE A 21 -5.54 18.04 19.45
N LYS A 22 -6.09 18.42 20.60
CA LYS A 22 -7.53 18.54 20.80
C LYS A 22 -8.17 19.55 19.84
N ARG A 23 -7.49 20.69 19.58
CA ARG A 23 -7.99 21.73 18.70
C ARG A 23 -7.99 21.32 17.23
N TRP A 24 -6.94 20.61 16.76
CA TRP A 24 -6.68 20.40 15.35
C TRP A 24 -6.93 18.96 14.86
N PHE A 25 -7.12 18.00 15.77
CA PHE A 25 -7.45 16.62 15.39
C PHE A 25 -8.73 16.57 14.56
N LYS A 26 -8.70 15.90 13.41
CA LYS A 26 -9.76 15.84 12.37
C LYS A 26 -10.08 17.16 11.66
N VAL A 27 -9.35 18.23 11.92
CA VAL A 27 -9.53 19.55 11.29
C VAL A 27 -8.39 19.86 10.32
N ALA A 28 -7.18 19.44 10.67
CA ALA A 28 -5.97 19.65 9.89
C ALA A 28 -4.94 18.56 10.19
N THR A 29 -3.94 18.42 9.32
CA THR A 29 -2.77 17.59 9.58
C THR A 29 -1.87 18.31 10.58
N ILE A 30 -1.53 17.61 11.66
CA ILE A 30 -0.62 18.09 12.72
C ILE A 30 0.73 17.42 12.51
N VAL A 31 1.79 18.21 12.45
CA VAL A 31 3.18 17.73 12.35
C VAL A 31 3.92 18.19 13.62
N LEU A 32 4.53 17.24 14.31
CA LEU A 32 5.29 17.48 15.53
C LEU A 32 6.73 16.98 15.36
N SER A 33 7.73 17.83 15.66
CA SER A 33 9.10 17.39 15.87
C SER A 33 9.34 17.41 17.39
N VAL A 34 9.61 16.24 17.98
CA VAL A 34 9.65 16.09 19.44
C VAL A 34 10.51 14.91 19.86
N LYS A 35 11.19 15.05 21.00
CA LYS A 35 11.86 13.94 21.67
C LYS A 35 10.83 13.08 22.39
N CYS A 36 10.77 11.79 22.07
CA CYS A 36 9.77 10.88 22.60
C CYS A 36 10.24 9.43 22.65
N SER A 37 9.66 8.64 23.52
CA SER A 37 9.67 7.17 23.52
C SER A 37 8.33 6.64 23.05
N ILE A 38 8.31 5.40 22.56
CA ILE A 38 7.12 4.80 21.92
C ILE A 38 6.90 3.41 22.45
N GLU A 39 5.64 3.08 22.69
CA GLU A 39 5.17 1.74 22.98
C GLU A 39 4.00 1.40 22.06
N TYR A 40 4.06 0.24 21.43
CA TYR A 40 2.98 -0.30 20.61
C TYR A 40 2.54 -1.64 21.16
N GLU A 41 1.23 -1.81 21.25
CA GLU A 41 0.57 -3.02 21.69
C GLU A 41 -0.57 -3.36 20.73
N GLY A 42 -0.56 -4.57 20.17
CA GLY A 42 -1.53 -5.03 19.18
C GLY A 42 -1.23 -6.44 18.72
N ARG A 43 -1.20 -6.68 17.40
CA ARG A 43 -0.82 -7.98 16.81
C ARG A 43 0.61 -8.40 17.17
N ALA A 44 1.44 -7.45 17.54
CA ALA A 44 2.76 -7.62 18.11
C ALA A 44 2.94 -6.56 19.19
N SER A 45 4.00 -6.62 19.97
CA SER A 45 4.44 -5.55 20.86
C SER A 45 5.78 -5.00 20.39
N SER A 46 5.96 -3.69 20.45
CA SER A 46 7.24 -3.06 20.18
C SER A 46 7.46 -1.84 21.05
N LYS A 47 8.73 -1.55 21.36
CA LYS A 47 9.15 -0.36 22.09
C LYS A 47 10.27 0.31 21.33
N ALA A 48 10.25 1.64 21.29
CA ALA A 48 11.35 2.45 20.79
C ALA A 48 11.81 3.40 21.89
N SER A 49 13.12 3.40 22.15
CA SER A 49 13.76 4.26 23.16
C SER A 49 13.59 5.73 22.82
N SER A 50 13.86 6.60 23.78
CA SER A 50 13.85 8.06 23.61
C SER A 50 14.74 8.53 22.47
N ALA A 51 14.17 9.29 21.55
CA ALA A 51 14.89 9.97 20.45
C ALA A 51 14.04 11.10 19.87
N TRP A 52 14.65 12.01 19.13
CA TRP A 52 13.94 12.98 18.30
C TRP A 52 13.23 12.30 17.14
N ARG A 53 11.95 12.59 16.94
CA ARG A 53 11.10 11.98 15.93
C ARG A 53 10.15 12.99 15.30
N LEU A 54 9.79 12.71 14.06
CA LEU A 54 8.73 13.40 13.36
C LEU A 54 7.43 12.58 13.52
N ILE A 55 6.41 13.19 14.11
CA ILE A 55 5.09 12.63 14.27
C ILE A 55 4.14 13.37 13.34
N ILE A 56 3.37 12.66 12.54
CA ILE A 56 2.36 13.21 11.64
C ILE A 56 1.00 12.62 12.02
N ILE A 57 0.06 13.48 12.38
CA ILE A 57 -1.33 13.09 12.66
C ILE A 57 -2.21 13.70 11.56
N LYS A 58 -2.80 12.86 10.72
CA LYS A 58 -3.64 13.27 9.60
C LYS A 58 -5.10 13.46 10.03
N GLU A 59 -5.87 14.16 9.20
CA GLU A 59 -7.30 14.45 9.42
C GLU A 59 -8.17 13.19 9.54
N ASP A 60 -7.80 12.09 8.87
CA ASP A 60 -8.48 10.79 8.97
C ASP A 60 -8.12 9.99 10.23
N GLY A 61 -7.23 10.54 11.07
CA GLY A 61 -6.70 9.89 12.26
C GLY A 61 -5.52 8.97 12.00
N THR A 62 -4.99 8.90 10.77
CA THR A 62 -3.74 8.18 10.51
C THR A 62 -2.59 8.88 11.21
N LEU A 63 -1.88 8.14 12.07
CA LEU A 63 -0.70 8.61 12.78
C LEU A 63 0.53 7.88 12.25
N LEU A 64 1.58 8.63 11.91
CA LEU A 64 2.87 8.11 11.44
C LEU A 64 3.99 8.66 12.31
N ILE A 65 5.01 7.85 12.56
CA ILE A 65 6.21 8.23 13.30
C ILE A 65 7.43 7.90 12.46
N HIS A 66 8.23 8.93 12.15
CA HIS A 66 9.45 8.80 11.39
C HIS A 66 10.69 9.06 12.26
N GLY A 67 11.76 8.32 11.98
CA GLY A 67 13.11 8.59 12.44
C GLY A 67 13.89 9.45 11.44
N PRO A 68 15.21 9.62 11.65
CA PRO A 68 16.05 10.42 10.77
C PRO A 68 16.35 9.76 9.42
N GLU A 69 16.11 8.47 9.29
CA GLU A 69 16.49 7.67 8.12
C GLU A 69 15.36 6.79 7.61
N GLY A 70 15.48 6.39 6.35
CA GLY A 70 14.55 5.47 5.70
C GLY A 70 13.28 6.14 5.17
N ARG A 71 12.66 5.49 4.17
CA ARG A 71 11.43 6.00 3.55
C ARG A 71 10.17 5.60 4.30
N ASN A 72 10.22 4.54 5.09
CA ASN A 72 9.06 4.02 5.81
C ASN A 72 9.00 4.58 7.23
N PRO A 73 7.81 4.82 7.78
CA PRO A 73 7.68 5.19 9.19
C PRO A 73 8.19 4.05 10.09
N ILE A 74 8.77 4.41 11.25
CA ILE A 74 9.16 3.45 12.30
C ILE A 74 7.94 2.71 12.82
N ASN A 75 6.84 3.45 12.98
CA ASN A 75 5.52 2.92 13.38
C ASN A 75 4.42 3.78 12.77
N TRP A 76 3.26 3.19 12.55
CA TRP A 76 2.10 3.88 12.01
C TRP A 76 0.80 3.21 12.41
N GLN A 77 -0.25 4.01 12.58
CA GLN A 77 -1.58 3.56 12.95
C GLN A 77 -2.61 4.18 12.01
N PRO A 78 -3.29 3.39 11.14
CA PRO A 78 -4.28 3.95 10.22
C PRO A 78 -5.59 4.21 10.93
N LYS A 79 -6.24 5.34 10.63
CA LYS A 79 -7.61 5.68 11.08
C LYS A 79 -7.82 5.48 12.58
N ALA A 80 -6.83 5.89 13.39
CA ALA A 80 -6.88 5.79 14.83
C ALA A 80 -7.71 6.93 15.43
N TYR A 81 -8.23 6.70 16.62
CA TYR A 81 -8.71 7.76 17.48
C TYR A 81 -7.53 8.24 18.34
N VAL A 82 -7.12 9.48 18.11
CA VAL A 82 -5.96 10.06 18.79
C VAL A 82 -6.44 10.89 19.96
N THR A 83 -5.94 10.59 21.14
CA THR A 83 -6.18 11.31 22.38
C THR A 83 -4.87 11.66 23.06
N THR A 84 -4.94 12.53 24.05
CA THR A 84 -3.82 12.86 24.91
C THR A 84 -4.24 12.75 26.36
N ARG A 85 -3.27 12.40 27.20
CA ARG A 85 -3.43 12.40 28.66
C ARG A 85 -2.17 12.91 29.32
N VAL A 86 -2.31 13.43 30.54
CA VAL A 86 -1.20 13.88 31.36
C VAL A 86 -1.16 13.00 32.60
N GLU A 87 -0.05 12.30 32.82
CA GLU A 87 0.17 11.41 33.95
C GLU A 87 1.49 11.78 34.64
N GLY A 88 1.42 12.19 35.91
CA GLY A 88 2.62 12.55 36.68
C GLY A 88 3.48 13.64 36.02
N GLY A 89 2.87 14.59 35.30
CA GLY A 89 3.57 15.63 34.54
C GLY A 89 4.07 15.18 33.15
N ASN A 90 3.89 13.91 32.78
CA ASN A 90 4.24 13.42 31.45
C ASN A 90 3.05 13.54 30.50
N VAL A 91 3.30 14.01 29.29
CA VAL A 91 2.30 14.08 28.22
C VAL A 91 2.39 12.81 27.38
N ILE A 92 1.27 12.11 27.26
CA ILE A 92 1.17 10.88 26.46
C ILE A 92 0.17 11.13 25.33
N ILE A 93 0.60 10.89 24.09
CA ILE A 93 -0.28 10.83 22.92
C ILE A 93 -0.63 9.37 22.72
N GLU A 94 -1.91 9.04 22.69
CA GLU A 94 -2.41 7.68 22.50
C GLU A 94 -3.23 7.60 21.20
N ALA A 95 -2.85 6.68 20.30
CA ALA A 95 -3.59 6.38 19.10
C ALA A 95 -4.21 4.98 19.24
N LEU A 96 -5.53 4.93 19.33
CA LEU A 96 -6.32 3.71 19.51
C LEU A 96 -7.01 3.33 18.20
N ARG A 97 -6.77 2.11 17.73
CA ARG A 97 -7.56 1.44 16.71
C ARG A 97 -8.40 0.34 17.37
N ARG A 98 -9.67 0.23 16.97
CA ARG A 98 -10.60 -0.72 17.61
C ARG A 98 -10.61 -2.09 16.95
N HIS A 99 -10.46 -2.16 15.63
CA HIS A 99 -10.55 -3.40 14.86
C HIS A 99 -9.43 -3.50 13.83
N PRO A 100 -8.42 -4.40 14.03
CA PRO A 100 -8.09 -5.06 15.28
C PRO A 100 -7.74 -4.06 16.38
N ARG A 101 -7.85 -4.45 17.65
CA ARG A 101 -7.46 -3.56 18.74
C ARG A 101 -5.95 -3.39 18.76
N GLU A 102 -5.51 -2.16 18.57
CA GLU A 102 -4.10 -1.76 18.57
C GLU A 102 -3.99 -0.42 19.31
N VAL A 103 -2.98 -0.28 20.13
CA VAL A 103 -2.70 0.94 20.89
C VAL A 103 -1.26 1.35 20.65
N LEU A 104 -1.08 2.59 20.22
CA LEU A 104 0.23 3.21 20.09
C LEU A 104 0.32 4.36 21.08
N ARG A 105 1.28 4.29 22.02
CA ARG A 105 1.54 5.31 23.03
C ARG A 105 2.85 6.00 22.73
N ILE A 106 2.83 7.32 22.73
CA ILE A 106 3.98 8.18 22.53
C ILE A 106 4.14 9.02 23.80
N ASN A 107 5.20 8.77 24.52
CA ASN A 107 5.54 9.55 25.70
C ASN A 107 6.37 10.76 25.26
N VAL A 108 5.81 11.94 25.38
CA VAL A 108 6.42 13.22 24.97
C VAL A 108 7.40 13.69 26.06
N GLU A 109 8.66 13.84 25.74
CA GLU A 109 9.74 14.08 26.69
C GLU A 109 10.38 15.48 26.58
N SER A 110 10.04 16.25 25.54
CA SER A 110 10.53 17.61 25.31
C SER A 110 9.41 18.55 24.86
N ASP A 111 9.72 19.82 24.78
CA ASP A 111 8.97 20.77 23.98
C ASP A 111 8.95 20.32 22.53
N ALA A 112 8.00 20.79 21.74
CA ALA A 112 7.75 20.33 20.39
C ALA A 112 7.71 21.50 19.40
N ASP A 113 8.34 21.32 18.21
CA ASP A 113 8.04 22.16 17.07
C ASP A 113 6.76 21.66 16.40
N VAL A 114 5.83 22.59 16.17
CA VAL A 114 4.49 22.27 15.67
C VAL A 114 4.18 23.02 14.39
N ILE A 115 3.68 22.27 13.39
CA ILE A 115 3.14 22.82 12.14
C ILE A 115 1.75 22.24 11.92
N ILE A 116 0.78 23.10 11.67
CA ILE A 116 -0.59 22.73 11.29
C ILE A 116 -0.77 22.96 9.80
N ILE A 117 -1.19 21.93 9.07
CA ILE A 117 -1.31 21.97 7.61
C ILE A 117 -2.69 21.50 7.18
N ARG A 118 -3.41 22.35 6.44
CA ARG A 118 -4.65 21.94 5.76
C ARG A 118 -4.30 21.42 4.38
N LEU A 119 -4.50 20.11 4.18
CA LEU A 119 -4.25 19.43 2.92
C LEU A 119 -5.52 19.40 2.07
N GLY A 120 -5.38 19.59 0.75
CA GLY A 120 -6.48 19.45 -0.20
C GLY A 120 -6.54 18.03 -0.77
N HIS A 121 -7.75 17.59 -1.14
CA HIS A 121 -7.95 16.35 -1.88
C HIS A 121 -7.68 16.61 -3.37
N GLY A 122 -6.52 16.22 -3.85
CA GLY A 122 -6.17 16.19 -5.26
C GLY A 122 -6.53 14.85 -5.91
N ARG A 123 -6.81 14.83 -7.22
CA ARG A 123 -6.86 13.57 -7.96
C ARG A 123 -5.43 13.15 -8.28
N PHE A 124 -5.04 12.00 -7.80
CA PHE A 124 -3.80 11.35 -8.22
C PHE A 124 -4.15 10.37 -9.33
N LEU A 125 -3.82 10.73 -10.57
CA LEU A 125 -3.98 9.86 -11.74
C LEU A 125 -2.68 9.09 -11.92
N LEU A 126 -2.68 7.82 -11.59
CA LEU A 126 -1.61 6.88 -11.89
C LEU A 126 -1.89 6.31 -13.29
N HIS A 127 -1.06 6.69 -14.27
CA HIS A 127 -1.03 6.05 -15.58
C HIS A 127 -0.03 4.89 -15.56
N GLY A 128 -0.29 3.84 -16.35
CA GLY A 128 0.59 2.68 -16.44
C GLY A 128 0.45 1.69 -15.28
N THR A 129 -0.72 1.60 -14.69
CA THR A 129 -1.02 0.60 -13.65
C THR A 129 -1.25 -0.79 -14.24
N GLU A 130 -1.03 -1.85 -13.46
CA GLU A 130 -1.42 -3.22 -13.84
C GLU A 130 -2.90 -3.31 -14.18
N LYS A 131 -3.76 -2.59 -13.45
CA LYS A 131 -5.19 -2.52 -13.71
C LYS A 131 -5.52 -1.97 -15.10
N GLU A 132 -4.82 -0.94 -15.56
CA GLU A 132 -5.04 -0.41 -16.92
C GLU A 132 -4.64 -1.42 -18.00
N ILE A 133 -3.57 -2.20 -17.78
CA ILE A 133 -3.18 -3.27 -18.69
C ILE A 133 -4.23 -4.40 -18.66
N VAL A 134 -4.72 -4.78 -17.47
CA VAL A 134 -5.82 -5.75 -17.29
C VAL A 134 -7.06 -5.28 -18.03
N ASP A 135 -7.48 -4.01 -17.86
CA ASP A 135 -8.62 -3.41 -18.54
C ASP A 135 -8.41 -3.36 -20.07
N TYR A 136 -7.19 -3.07 -20.53
CA TYR A 136 -6.85 -3.08 -21.95
C TYR A 136 -6.95 -4.47 -22.56
N ILE A 137 -6.35 -5.49 -21.92
CA ILE A 137 -6.45 -6.90 -22.37
C ILE A 137 -7.90 -7.38 -22.36
N ALA A 138 -8.67 -7.04 -21.34
CA ALA A 138 -10.07 -7.44 -21.23
C ALA A 138 -10.94 -6.86 -22.36
N ARG A 139 -10.66 -5.63 -22.81
CA ARG A 139 -11.34 -5.01 -23.95
C ARG A 139 -10.80 -5.50 -25.30
N ASN A 140 -9.56 -5.98 -25.34
CA ASN A 140 -8.85 -6.39 -26.53
C ASN A 140 -8.19 -7.78 -26.36
N PRO A 141 -8.99 -8.87 -26.15
CA PRO A 141 -8.43 -10.20 -25.90
C PRO A 141 -7.51 -10.71 -27.02
N HIS A 142 -7.72 -10.22 -28.23
CA HIS A 142 -6.92 -10.56 -29.42
C HIS A 142 -5.42 -10.20 -29.29
N VAL A 143 -5.06 -9.27 -28.38
CA VAL A 143 -3.65 -8.93 -28.12
C VAL A 143 -2.90 -10.07 -27.43
N VAL A 144 -3.64 -10.96 -26.73
CA VAL A 144 -3.09 -12.18 -26.13
C VAL A 144 -3.11 -13.33 -27.10
N GLU A 145 -4.24 -13.53 -27.80
CA GLU A 145 -4.39 -14.56 -28.82
C GLU A 145 -5.55 -14.20 -29.78
N SER A 146 -5.30 -14.34 -31.08
CA SER A 146 -6.33 -14.09 -32.11
C SER A 146 -7.56 -14.97 -31.87
N GLY A 147 -8.76 -14.37 -31.91
CA GLY A 147 -10.03 -15.06 -31.66
C GLY A 147 -10.32 -15.36 -30.19
N ALA A 148 -9.45 -14.98 -29.26
CA ALA A 148 -9.75 -15.13 -27.83
C ALA A 148 -10.87 -14.21 -27.39
N GLN A 149 -11.66 -14.65 -26.40
CA GLN A 149 -12.77 -13.93 -25.81
C GLN A 149 -12.59 -13.81 -24.30
N LEU A 150 -13.03 -12.69 -23.72
CA LEU A 150 -12.99 -12.49 -22.26
C LEU A 150 -14.02 -13.42 -21.59
N VAL A 151 -13.56 -14.16 -20.58
CA VAL A 151 -14.43 -14.95 -19.67
C VAL A 151 -14.65 -14.19 -18.37
N SER A 152 -13.56 -13.77 -17.70
CA SER A 152 -13.63 -13.08 -16.42
C SER A 152 -12.34 -12.33 -16.11
N ARG A 153 -12.38 -11.49 -15.07
CA ARG A 153 -11.24 -10.78 -14.51
C ARG A 153 -11.14 -11.04 -13.02
N GLU A 154 -9.91 -10.93 -12.48
CA GLU A 154 -9.64 -11.00 -11.04
C GLU A 154 -10.26 -12.25 -10.38
N VAL A 155 -10.07 -13.43 -11.00
CA VAL A 155 -10.63 -14.69 -10.53
C VAL A 155 -9.82 -15.24 -9.36
N SER A 156 -10.45 -15.38 -8.21
CA SER A 156 -9.80 -15.92 -7.00
C SER A 156 -9.53 -17.41 -7.10
N THR A 157 -8.33 -17.81 -6.65
CA THR A 157 -7.91 -19.20 -6.50
C THR A 157 -7.30 -19.40 -5.11
N PRO A 158 -7.06 -20.62 -4.63
CA PRO A 158 -6.34 -20.86 -3.38
C PRO A 158 -4.90 -20.31 -3.38
N TYR A 159 -4.33 -20.04 -4.56
CA TYR A 159 -2.95 -19.57 -4.73
C TYR A 159 -2.84 -18.08 -5.05
N GLY A 160 -3.95 -17.35 -5.02
CA GLY A 160 -4.04 -15.94 -5.37
C GLY A 160 -5.12 -15.66 -6.40
N ARG A 161 -5.01 -14.51 -7.08
CA ARG A 161 -6.00 -14.02 -8.03
C ARG A 161 -5.41 -13.99 -9.44
N VAL A 162 -6.08 -14.64 -10.39
CA VAL A 162 -5.76 -14.56 -11.81
C VAL A 162 -6.28 -13.25 -12.38
N ASP A 163 -5.44 -12.45 -13.00
CA ASP A 163 -5.81 -11.11 -13.47
C ASP A 163 -6.86 -11.13 -14.59
N VAL A 164 -6.65 -11.98 -15.61
CA VAL A 164 -7.61 -12.14 -16.73
C VAL A 164 -7.73 -13.62 -17.11
N VAL A 165 -8.97 -14.06 -17.32
CA VAL A 165 -9.28 -15.38 -17.87
C VAL A 165 -9.94 -15.18 -19.22
N LEU A 166 -9.34 -15.76 -20.26
CA LEU A 166 -9.85 -15.76 -21.63
C LEU A 166 -10.23 -17.17 -22.07
N ARG A 167 -11.01 -17.26 -23.12
CA ARG A 167 -11.30 -18.50 -23.85
C ARG A 167 -10.73 -18.40 -25.25
N SER A 168 -9.94 -19.37 -25.65
CA SER A 168 -9.41 -19.46 -27.01
C SER A 168 -10.51 -19.86 -28.02
N SER A 169 -10.23 -19.71 -29.29
CA SER A 169 -11.11 -20.19 -30.36
C SER A 169 -11.30 -21.72 -30.34
N SER A 170 -10.35 -22.48 -29.76
CA SER A 170 -10.47 -23.94 -29.56
C SER A 170 -11.29 -24.32 -28.32
N GLY A 171 -11.73 -23.34 -27.51
CA GLY A 171 -12.49 -23.55 -26.28
C GLY A 171 -11.66 -23.68 -25.01
N ASP A 172 -10.33 -23.79 -25.09
CA ASP A 172 -9.44 -23.89 -23.93
C ASP A 172 -9.41 -22.55 -23.15
N LEU A 173 -9.21 -22.62 -21.85
CA LEU A 173 -9.00 -21.41 -21.06
C LEU A 173 -7.56 -20.90 -21.18
N ILE A 174 -7.40 -19.58 -21.17
CA ILE A 174 -6.12 -18.89 -21.11
C ILE A 174 -6.10 -18.06 -19.83
N LEU A 175 -5.20 -18.40 -18.92
CA LEU A 175 -4.96 -17.62 -17.70
C LEU A 175 -3.87 -16.60 -18.00
N VAL A 176 -4.18 -15.33 -17.77
CA VAL A 176 -3.24 -14.23 -18.00
C VAL A 176 -2.85 -13.62 -16.66
N GLU A 177 -1.56 -13.60 -16.40
CA GLU A 177 -0.93 -12.83 -15.32
C GLU A 177 -0.33 -11.56 -15.92
N VAL A 178 -0.60 -10.41 -15.32
CA VAL A 178 -0.20 -9.10 -15.83
C VAL A 178 0.86 -8.47 -14.93
N LYS A 179 1.90 -7.89 -15.55
CA LYS A 179 2.88 -7.06 -14.85
C LYS A 179 3.07 -5.73 -15.57
N ARG A 180 3.11 -4.63 -14.81
CA ARG A 180 3.29 -3.27 -15.38
C ARG A 180 4.72 -2.93 -15.77
N SER A 181 5.70 -3.70 -15.31
CA SER A 181 7.13 -3.52 -15.54
C SER A 181 7.75 -4.82 -16.02
N THR A 182 9.08 -4.88 -16.08
CA THR A 182 9.80 -6.13 -16.39
C THR A 182 9.37 -7.23 -15.43
N ALA A 183 8.80 -8.30 -15.97
CA ALA A 183 8.38 -9.45 -15.18
C ALA A 183 9.58 -10.31 -14.78
N ASP A 184 9.57 -10.71 -13.53
CA ASP A 184 10.58 -11.57 -12.92
C ASP A 184 10.15 -13.05 -12.88
N VAL A 185 11.01 -13.89 -12.32
CA VAL A 185 10.77 -15.32 -12.19
C VAL A 185 9.61 -15.64 -11.25
N ASP A 186 9.34 -14.79 -10.26
CA ASP A 186 8.24 -15.00 -9.29
C ASP A 186 6.88 -14.88 -9.96
N ALA A 187 6.73 -13.96 -10.93
CA ALA A 187 5.52 -13.86 -11.75
C ALA A 187 5.27 -15.12 -12.58
N VAL A 188 6.33 -15.75 -13.11
CA VAL A 188 6.23 -17.01 -13.85
C VAL A 188 5.76 -18.15 -12.93
N TYR A 189 6.32 -18.26 -11.74
CA TYR A 189 5.89 -19.28 -10.77
C TYR A 189 4.48 -19.02 -10.25
N GLN A 190 4.08 -17.77 -10.10
CA GLN A 190 2.70 -17.41 -9.75
C GLN A 190 1.73 -17.93 -10.81
N LEU A 191 1.97 -17.62 -12.08
CA LEU A 191 1.16 -18.10 -13.20
C LEU A 191 1.16 -19.64 -13.28
N SER A 192 2.31 -20.30 -13.09
CA SER A 192 2.40 -21.76 -13.07
C SER A 192 1.52 -22.41 -12.00
N ARG A 193 1.42 -21.80 -10.80
CA ARG A 193 0.53 -22.30 -9.73
C ARG A 193 -0.94 -22.23 -10.16
N TYR A 194 -1.34 -21.17 -10.85
CA TYR A 194 -2.70 -21.06 -11.37
C TYR A 194 -3.01 -22.12 -12.43
N VAL A 195 -2.10 -22.30 -13.39
CA VAL A 195 -2.27 -23.32 -14.43
C VAL A 195 -2.41 -24.71 -13.82
N LYS A 196 -1.50 -25.12 -12.93
CA LYS A 196 -1.58 -26.41 -12.24
C LYS A 196 -2.85 -26.61 -11.43
N TYR A 197 -3.36 -25.55 -10.80
CA TYR A 197 -4.61 -25.60 -10.08
C TYR A 197 -5.79 -25.92 -11.02
N TYR A 198 -5.92 -25.22 -12.15
CA TYR A 198 -6.98 -25.48 -13.11
C TYR A 198 -6.84 -26.86 -13.78
N GLU A 199 -5.62 -27.30 -14.09
CA GLU A 199 -5.34 -28.64 -14.59
C GLU A 199 -5.77 -29.72 -13.58
N SER A 200 -5.55 -29.51 -12.29
CA SER A 200 -5.99 -30.44 -11.24
C SER A 200 -7.52 -30.56 -11.12
N LEU A 201 -8.26 -29.58 -11.62
CA LEU A 201 -9.72 -29.60 -11.75
C LEU A 201 -10.20 -30.23 -13.06
N GLY A 202 -9.31 -30.78 -13.88
CA GLY A 202 -9.63 -31.36 -15.18
C GLY A 202 -9.90 -30.32 -16.29
N VAL A 203 -9.53 -29.06 -16.06
CA VAL A 203 -9.78 -27.96 -17.03
C VAL A 203 -8.60 -27.84 -17.98
N LYS A 204 -8.87 -27.82 -19.27
CA LYS A 204 -7.89 -27.55 -20.31
C LYS A 204 -7.50 -26.07 -20.29
N VAL A 205 -6.25 -25.78 -19.96
CA VAL A 205 -5.81 -24.41 -19.67
C VAL A 205 -4.39 -24.16 -20.15
N ARG A 206 -4.11 -22.92 -20.54
CA ARG A 206 -2.78 -22.42 -20.88
C ARG A 206 -2.47 -21.14 -20.10
N GLY A 207 -1.21 -20.94 -19.74
CA GLY A 207 -0.77 -19.74 -19.03
C GLY A 207 -0.07 -18.76 -19.97
N VAL A 208 -0.40 -17.47 -19.85
CA VAL A 208 0.23 -16.36 -20.57
C VAL A 208 0.65 -15.28 -19.59
N LEU A 209 1.92 -14.90 -19.61
CA LEU A 209 2.46 -13.76 -18.87
C LEU A 209 2.46 -12.52 -19.79
N ALA A 210 1.74 -11.48 -19.39
CA ALA A 210 1.64 -10.22 -20.13
C ALA A 210 2.44 -9.12 -19.42
N ALA A 211 3.49 -8.61 -20.05
CA ALA A 211 4.34 -7.57 -19.47
C ALA A 211 5.08 -6.77 -20.56
N PRO A 212 5.61 -5.56 -20.26
CA PRO A 212 6.44 -4.80 -21.20
C PRO A 212 7.76 -5.49 -21.58
N ALA A 213 8.34 -6.25 -20.63
CA ALA A 213 9.59 -6.99 -20.82
C ALA A 213 9.67 -8.19 -19.86
N LEU A 214 10.62 -9.10 -20.14
CA LEU A 214 10.98 -10.22 -19.25
C LEU A 214 12.41 -10.07 -18.74
N SER A 215 12.66 -10.54 -17.52
CA SER A 215 14.02 -10.79 -17.06
C SER A 215 14.57 -12.08 -17.72
N PRO A 216 15.90 -12.22 -17.88
CA PRO A 216 16.50 -13.43 -18.45
C PRO A 216 16.15 -14.72 -17.68
N THR A 217 15.98 -14.61 -16.38
CA THR A 217 15.55 -15.72 -15.51
C THR A 217 14.09 -16.10 -15.71
N ALA A 218 13.21 -15.11 -15.91
CA ALA A 218 11.80 -15.33 -16.22
C ALA A 218 11.62 -16.01 -17.58
N GLU A 219 12.37 -15.60 -18.59
CA GLU A 219 12.33 -16.19 -19.94
C GLU A 219 12.68 -17.68 -19.93
N LYS A 220 13.77 -18.04 -19.23
CA LYS A 220 14.17 -19.45 -19.06
C LYS A 220 13.11 -20.27 -18.30
N ALA A 221 12.51 -19.69 -17.27
CA ALA A 221 11.48 -20.37 -16.49
C ALA A 221 10.18 -20.57 -17.29
N LEU A 222 9.76 -19.56 -18.09
CA LEU A 222 8.61 -19.69 -18.98
C LEU A 222 8.77 -20.85 -19.95
N ALA A 223 9.93 -20.92 -20.65
CA ALA A 223 10.22 -21.99 -21.58
C ALA A 223 10.19 -23.38 -20.90
N LYS A 224 10.79 -23.50 -19.71
CA LYS A 224 10.82 -24.74 -18.94
C LYS A 224 9.42 -25.21 -18.49
N LEU A 225 8.51 -24.27 -18.21
CA LEU A 225 7.16 -24.57 -17.71
C LEU A 225 6.10 -24.60 -18.82
N GLY A 226 6.49 -24.43 -20.10
CA GLY A 226 5.55 -24.41 -21.22
C GLY A 226 4.57 -23.25 -21.21
N LEU A 227 4.93 -22.15 -20.53
CA LEU A 227 4.12 -20.95 -20.45
C LEU A 227 4.47 -19.97 -21.59
N ARG A 228 3.52 -19.12 -21.98
CA ARG A 228 3.71 -18.14 -23.05
C ARG A 228 3.94 -16.75 -22.49
N TYR A 229 4.57 -15.91 -23.29
CA TYR A 229 4.73 -14.49 -23.03
C TYR A 229 4.09 -13.66 -24.13
N VAL A 230 3.45 -12.58 -23.75
CA VAL A 230 2.96 -11.54 -24.65
C VAL A 230 3.45 -10.19 -24.18
N LYS A 231 4.11 -9.46 -25.08
CA LYS A 231 4.54 -8.10 -24.78
C LYS A 231 3.35 -7.16 -24.83
N VAL A 232 3.01 -6.59 -23.69
CA VAL A 232 1.96 -5.57 -23.56
C VAL A 232 2.53 -4.38 -22.79
N THR A 233 2.38 -3.20 -23.34
CA THR A 233 2.74 -1.94 -22.66
C THR A 233 1.49 -1.27 -22.12
N PRO A 234 1.58 -0.56 -20.98
CA PRO A 234 0.47 0.26 -20.50
C PRO A 234 0.02 1.24 -21.60
N PRO A 235 -1.29 1.46 -21.79
CA PRO A 235 -1.78 2.50 -22.66
C PRO A 235 -1.26 3.86 -22.19
N LYS A 236 -0.92 4.75 -23.15
CA LYS A 236 -0.47 6.11 -22.87
C LYS A 236 -1.61 7.00 -22.43
#